data_cd02e2aa12e87ec9df088bdcadbefaa3
#
_entry.id   cd02e2aa12e87ec9df088bdcadbefaa3
#
_cell.length_a   1.000
_cell.length_b   1.000
_cell.length_c   1.000
_cell.angle_alpha   90.00
_cell.angle_beta   90.00
_cell.angle_gamma   90.00
#
_symmetry.space_group_name_H-M   'P 1'
#
loop_
_entity.id
_entity.type
_entity.pdbx_description
1 polymer ?
#
loop_
_entity_poly.entity_id
_entity_poly.type
_entity_poly.pdbx_seq_one_letter_code
_entity_poly.pdbx_strand_id
1 'polypeptide(L)'
;MERLWAPWRMEYILEAKDPVREECIFCALPRAQTDRDNLIVWRGRYVFTMLNKFPYNPGHLMVAPYAHVADLDALHPEELTDLMLGVRRATGRLGRVMHPDGYNIGINLGRTAGAGIPGHIHFHVVPRWEGDHNFMP
;
A
#
# COMPACT_ATOMS: atom_id res chain seq x y z
N MET A 1 -17.58 16.48 -4.66
CA MET A 1 -16.23 15.89 -4.74
C MET A 1 -16.28 14.62 -5.57
N GLU A 2 -15.48 14.59 -6.60
CA GLU A 2 -15.37 13.38 -7.38
C GLU A 2 -14.78 12.27 -6.56
N ARG A 3 -15.36 11.08 -6.70
CA ARG A 3 -14.83 9.92 -6.02
C ARG A 3 -13.77 9.25 -6.87
N LEU A 4 -12.74 8.79 -6.21
CA LEU A 4 -11.78 7.89 -6.82
C LEU A 4 -12.45 6.53 -6.96
N TRP A 5 -12.95 6.25 -8.15
CA TRP A 5 -13.71 5.03 -8.38
C TRP A 5 -12.94 4.06 -9.27
N ALA A 6 -12.71 2.88 -8.75
CA ALA A 6 -12.12 1.77 -9.46
C ALA A 6 -12.99 0.54 -9.16
N PRO A 7 -13.80 0.06 -10.11
CA PRO A 7 -14.76 -1.02 -9.83
C PRO A 7 -14.15 -2.28 -9.21
N TRP A 8 -12.93 -2.62 -9.61
CA TRP A 8 -12.23 -3.78 -9.04
C TRP A 8 -11.89 -3.63 -7.55
N ARG A 9 -11.90 -2.42 -7.01
CA ARG A 9 -11.63 -2.19 -5.61
C ARG A 9 -12.84 -2.47 -4.71
N MET A 10 -14.02 -2.56 -5.29
CA MET A 10 -15.22 -2.90 -4.52
C MET A 10 -15.08 -4.29 -3.90
N GLU A 11 -14.58 -5.25 -4.66
CA GLU A 11 -14.32 -6.60 -4.16
C GLU A 11 -13.33 -6.58 -3.01
N TYR A 12 -12.25 -5.81 -3.15
CA TYR A 12 -11.26 -5.66 -2.09
C TYR A 12 -11.88 -5.07 -0.81
N ILE A 13 -12.69 -4.03 -0.95
CA ILE A 13 -13.35 -3.40 0.19
C ILE A 13 -14.28 -4.40 0.90
N LEU A 14 -15.04 -5.18 0.13
CA LEU A 14 -15.94 -6.19 0.69
C LEU A 14 -15.16 -7.28 1.42
N GLU A 15 -14.06 -7.74 0.86
CA GLU A 15 -13.18 -8.72 1.50
C GLU A 15 -12.63 -8.19 2.83
N ALA A 16 -12.17 -6.94 2.83
CA ALA A 16 -11.60 -6.33 4.02
C ALA A 16 -12.63 -6.16 5.14
N LYS A 17 -13.92 -6.12 4.80
CA LYS A 17 -15.01 -5.99 5.76
C LYS A 17 -15.63 -7.32 6.16
N ASP A 18 -15.15 -8.41 5.60
CA ASP A 18 -15.66 -9.74 5.92
C ASP A 18 -15.43 -10.05 7.40
N PRO A 19 -16.49 -10.28 8.19
CA PRO A 19 -16.34 -10.54 9.62
C PRO A 19 -15.57 -11.82 9.94
N VAL A 20 -15.45 -12.75 8.99
CA VAL A 20 -14.66 -13.96 9.16
C VAL A 20 -13.16 -13.66 9.08
N ARG A 21 -12.80 -12.56 8.45
CA ARG A 21 -11.40 -12.12 8.33
C ARG A 21 -11.04 -11.16 9.44
N GLU A 22 -10.88 -11.71 10.64
CA GLU A 22 -10.53 -10.90 11.81
C GLU A 22 -9.09 -10.39 11.74
N GLU A 23 -8.23 -11.08 11.01
CA GLU A 23 -6.83 -10.75 10.97
C GLU A 23 -6.51 -9.76 9.86
N CYS A 24 -5.71 -8.74 10.22
CA CYS A 24 -5.23 -7.73 9.28
C CYS A 24 -4.33 -8.36 8.22
N ILE A 25 -4.54 -8.04 6.95
CA ILE A 25 -3.74 -8.61 5.86
C ILE A 25 -2.26 -8.19 5.96
N PHE A 26 -1.98 -6.99 6.45
CA PHE A 26 -0.60 -6.51 6.61
C PHE A 26 0.12 -7.21 7.77
N CYS A 27 -0.61 -7.83 8.68
CA CYS A 27 -0.04 -8.70 9.69
C CYS A 27 0.08 -10.13 9.20
N ALA A 28 -0.97 -10.64 8.56
CA ALA A 28 -1.07 -12.04 8.16
C ALA A 28 -0.16 -12.41 7.00
N LEU A 29 -0.12 -11.59 5.95
CA LEU A 29 0.61 -11.93 4.74
C LEU A 29 2.11 -12.08 4.96
N PRO A 30 2.79 -11.17 5.69
CA PRO A 30 4.22 -11.36 5.96
C PRO A 30 4.51 -12.61 6.79
N ARG A 31 3.63 -12.97 7.71
CA ARG A 31 3.82 -14.15 8.57
C ARG A 31 3.68 -15.46 7.82
N ALA A 32 2.91 -15.48 6.75
CA ALA A 32 2.66 -16.69 5.97
C ALA A 32 3.91 -17.20 5.25
N GLN A 33 4.90 -16.33 5.01
CA GLN A 33 6.15 -16.65 4.33
C GLN A 33 5.96 -17.29 2.94
N THR A 34 4.90 -16.89 2.26
CA THR A 34 4.60 -17.28 0.88
C THR A 34 4.57 -16.01 0.04
N ASP A 35 5.69 -15.32 -0.01
CA ASP A 35 5.78 -13.95 -0.55
C ASP A 35 5.29 -13.84 -1.98
N ARG A 36 5.63 -14.79 -2.83
CA ARG A 36 5.20 -14.76 -4.23
C ARG A 36 3.68 -14.79 -4.35
N ASP A 37 3.03 -15.68 -3.60
CA ASP A 37 1.58 -15.82 -3.61
C ASP A 37 0.88 -14.60 -3.01
N ASN A 38 1.53 -13.97 -2.04
CA ASN A 38 1.00 -12.82 -1.32
C ASN A 38 1.47 -11.50 -1.90
N LEU A 39 2.18 -11.53 -3.03
CA LEU A 39 2.63 -10.35 -3.77
C LEU A 39 3.62 -9.48 -2.99
N ILE A 40 4.31 -10.04 -2.01
CA ILE A 40 5.36 -9.34 -1.29
C ILE A 40 6.61 -9.35 -2.16
N VAL A 41 7.11 -8.16 -2.49
CA VAL A 41 8.23 -8.00 -3.40
C VAL A 41 9.53 -7.63 -2.70
N TRP A 42 9.45 -7.20 -1.44
CA TRP A 42 10.64 -6.86 -0.66
C TRP A 42 10.33 -6.89 0.83
N ARG A 43 11.31 -7.34 1.61
CA ARG A 43 11.25 -7.33 3.07
C ARG A 43 12.42 -6.57 3.64
N GLY A 44 12.13 -5.55 4.45
CA GLY A 44 13.13 -4.84 5.21
C GLY A 44 13.11 -5.25 6.68
N ARG A 45 13.84 -4.51 7.49
CA ARG A 45 13.92 -4.79 8.92
C ARG A 45 12.61 -4.46 9.64
N TYR A 46 12.02 -3.32 9.32
CA TYR A 46 10.81 -2.84 9.98
C TYR A 46 9.60 -2.74 9.06
N VAL A 47 9.83 -2.79 7.76
CA VAL A 47 8.77 -2.62 6.76
C VAL A 47 8.91 -3.64 5.65
N PHE A 48 7.83 -3.83 4.91
CA PHE A 48 7.84 -4.65 3.71
C PHE A 48 7.07 -3.93 2.60
N THR A 49 7.31 -4.36 1.37
CA THR A 49 6.66 -3.80 0.18
C THR A 49 5.92 -4.90 -0.54
N MET A 50 4.68 -4.63 -0.94
CA MET A 50 3.87 -5.59 -1.67
C MET A 50 3.11 -4.90 -2.79
N LEU A 51 2.80 -5.67 -3.84
CA LEU A 51 1.91 -5.20 -4.89
C LEU A 51 0.48 -5.18 -4.37
N ASN A 52 -0.27 -4.17 -4.78
CA ASN A 52 -1.69 -4.13 -4.46
C ASN A 52 -2.42 -5.10 -5.38
N LYS A 53 -3.19 -6.01 -4.80
CA LYS A 53 -3.98 -6.99 -5.54
C LYS A 53 -5.08 -6.33 -6.37
N PHE A 54 -5.55 -5.17 -5.94
CA PHE A 54 -6.59 -4.39 -6.61
C PHE A 54 -6.04 -3.00 -6.95
N PRO A 55 -5.12 -2.91 -7.92
CA PRO A 55 -4.35 -1.68 -8.13
C PRO A 55 -5.16 -0.57 -8.79
N TYR A 56 -4.79 0.67 -8.50
CA TYR A 56 -5.27 1.82 -9.26
C TYR A 56 -4.65 1.85 -10.66
N ASN A 57 -3.36 1.55 -10.72
CA ASN A 57 -2.61 1.40 -11.97
C ASN A 57 -1.69 0.19 -11.84
N PRO A 58 -1.27 -0.41 -12.97
CA PRO A 58 -0.25 -1.46 -12.91
C PRO A 58 0.99 -0.97 -12.17
N GLY A 59 1.53 -1.82 -11.31
CA GLY A 59 2.70 -1.47 -10.50
C GLY A 59 2.39 -0.74 -9.20
N HIS A 60 1.12 -0.61 -8.82
CA HIS A 60 0.73 0.00 -7.54
C HIS A 60 1.32 -0.81 -6.38
N LEU A 61 2.26 -0.20 -5.66
CA LEU A 61 2.92 -0.81 -4.51
C LEU A 61 2.39 -0.22 -3.22
N MET A 62 2.46 -1.02 -2.16
CA MET A 62 2.19 -0.57 -0.80
C MET A 62 3.42 -0.84 0.04
N VAL A 63 3.77 0.11 0.90
CA VAL A 63 4.86 -0.04 1.87
C VAL A 63 4.25 0.07 3.26
N ALA A 64 4.40 -0.98 4.04
CA ALA A 64 3.78 -1.06 5.36
C ALA A 64 4.78 -1.52 6.42
N PRO A 65 4.66 -1.02 7.66
CA PRO A 65 5.45 -1.57 8.76
C PRO A 65 4.90 -2.94 9.16
N TYR A 66 5.74 -3.75 9.79
CA TYR A 66 5.25 -4.99 10.40
C TYR A 66 4.37 -4.70 11.61
N ALA A 67 4.66 -3.60 12.31
CA ALA A 67 3.90 -3.19 13.47
C ALA A 67 2.45 -2.85 13.09
N HIS A 68 1.51 -3.39 13.85
CA HIS A 68 0.08 -3.11 13.64
C HIS A 68 -0.29 -1.82 14.36
N VAL A 69 -0.11 -0.69 13.71
CA VAL A 69 -0.40 0.64 14.27
C VAL A 69 -1.21 1.46 13.27
N ALA A 70 -2.07 2.32 13.81
CA ALA A 70 -2.99 3.13 13.01
C ALA A 70 -2.42 4.52 12.71
N ASP A 71 -1.47 5.00 13.52
CA ASP A 71 -0.99 6.37 13.46
C ASP A 71 0.52 6.42 13.34
N LEU A 72 1.01 7.48 12.71
CA LEU A 72 2.44 7.71 12.57
C LEU A 72 3.13 7.88 13.93
N ASP A 73 2.43 8.48 14.88
CA ASP A 73 2.97 8.73 16.24
C ASP A 73 3.30 7.42 16.97
N ALA A 74 2.69 6.34 16.61
CA ALA A 74 2.91 5.04 17.25
C ALA A 74 4.17 4.33 16.74
N LEU A 75 4.80 4.84 15.69
CA LEU A 75 6.01 4.26 15.13
C LEU A 75 7.25 4.85 15.78
N HIS A 76 8.26 4.01 15.98
CA HIS A 76 9.58 4.47 16.41
C HIS A 76 10.29 5.19 15.26
N PRO A 77 11.26 6.10 15.56
CA PRO A 77 11.98 6.80 14.51
C PRO A 77 12.65 5.89 13.47
N GLU A 78 13.14 4.74 13.88
CA GLU A 78 13.75 3.78 12.98
C GLU A 78 12.73 3.19 12.02
N GLU A 79 11.50 2.97 12.49
CA GLU A 79 10.41 2.48 11.65
C GLU A 79 9.99 3.55 10.64
N LEU A 80 9.89 4.81 11.07
CA LEU A 80 9.57 5.92 10.19
C LEU A 80 10.62 6.08 9.10
N THR A 81 11.88 6.00 9.47
CA THR A 81 12.99 6.07 8.51
C THR A 81 12.91 4.93 7.50
N ASP A 82 12.70 3.72 7.98
CA ASP A 82 12.62 2.53 7.13
C ASP A 82 11.43 2.60 6.18
N LEU A 83 10.31 3.15 6.67
CA LEU A 83 9.11 3.33 5.86
C LEU A 83 9.38 4.27 4.69
N MET A 84 10.04 5.40 4.94
CA MET A 84 10.38 6.35 3.89
C MET A 84 11.45 5.82 2.93
N LEU A 85 12.43 5.07 3.45
CA LEU A 85 13.41 4.39 2.61
C LEU A 85 12.76 3.34 1.72
N GLY A 86 11.74 2.66 2.24
CA GLY A 86 10.95 1.72 1.45
C GLY A 86 10.22 2.38 0.31
N VAL A 87 9.64 3.57 0.55
CA VAL A 87 9.00 4.37 -0.49
C VAL A 87 10.02 4.77 -1.56
N ARG A 88 11.19 5.24 -1.14
CA ARG A 88 12.28 5.59 -2.07
C ARG A 88 12.70 4.40 -2.92
N ARG A 89 12.85 3.24 -2.31
CA ARG A 89 13.21 2.01 -3.03
C ARG A 89 12.12 1.62 -4.03
N ALA A 90 10.86 1.76 -3.65
CA ALA A 90 9.74 1.44 -4.52
C ALA A 90 9.75 2.30 -5.78
N THR A 91 9.93 3.63 -5.64
CA THR A 91 10.00 4.52 -6.81
C THR A 91 11.21 4.19 -7.68
N GLY A 92 12.35 3.88 -7.08
CA GLY A 92 13.55 3.52 -7.83
C GLY A 92 13.36 2.26 -8.66
N ARG A 93 12.71 1.26 -8.08
CA ARG A 93 12.43 -0.01 -8.78
C ARG A 93 11.42 0.17 -9.89
N LEU A 94 10.32 0.85 -9.60
CA LEU A 94 9.29 1.13 -10.61
C LEU A 94 9.87 1.95 -11.77
N GLY A 95 10.73 2.92 -11.46
CA GLY A 95 11.37 3.73 -12.47
C GLY A 95 12.19 2.93 -13.46
N ARG A 96 12.92 1.93 -12.95
CA ARG A 96 13.76 1.07 -13.80
C ARG A 96 12.97 0.05 -14.60
N VAL A 97 11.89 -0.46 -14.04
CA VAL A 97 11.13 -1.56 -14.65
C VAL A 97 10.04 -1.06 -15.57
N MET A 98 9.34 -0.01 -15.19
CA MET A 98 8.11 0.42 -15.86
C MET A 98 8.20 1.80 -16.49
N HIS A 99 9.22 2.57 -16.18
CA HIS A 99 9.46 3.91 -16.75
C HIS A 99 8.24 4.84 -16.67
N PRO A 100 7.64 5.02 -15.47
CA PRO A 100 6.51 5.94 -15.35
C PRO A 100 6.94 7.39 -15.50
N ASP A 101 5.98 8.24 -15.85
CA ASP A 101 6.21 9.69 -15.98
C ASP A 101 6.15 10.38 -14.61
N GLY A 102 5.53 9.75 -13.63
CA GLY A 102 5.44 10.30 -12.29
C GLY A 102 4.85 9.30 -11.32
N TYR A 103 4.67 9.74 -10.07
CA TYR A 103 4.12 8.91 -9.01
C TYR A 103 3.12 9.70 -8.18
N ASN A 104 2.07 9.04 -7.72
CA ASN A 104 1.29 9.53 -6.60
C ASN A 104 1.66 8.69 -5.39
N ILE A 105 2.11 9.37 -4.35
CA ILE A 105 2.56 8.72 -3.12
C ILE A 105 1.75 9.32 -1.98
N GLY A 106 1.17 8.47 -1.16
CA GLY A 106 0.37 8.96 -0.05
C GLY A 106 0.02 7.90 0.95
N ILE A 107 -0.54 8.34 2.06
CA ILE A 107 -0.99 7.51 3.15
C ILE A 107 -2.37 8.01 3.58
N ASN A 108 -3.27 7.09 3.85
CA ASN A 108 -4.61 7.42 4.35
C ASN A 108 -4.65 7.11 5.83
N LEU A 109 -4.88 8.14 6.64
CA LEU A 109 -5.00 7.99 8.09
C LEU A 109 -6.46 8.14 8.48
N GLY A 110 -6.99 7.09 9.07
CA GLY A 110 -8.38 7.07 9.53
C GLY A 110 -9.38 6.77 8.43
N ARG A 111 -10.57 6.37 8.87
CA ARG A 111 -11.64 5.94 7.96
C ARG A 111 -12.13 7.08 7.07
N THR A 112 -12.23 8.28 7.62
CA THR A 112 -12.71 9.46 6.88
C THR A 112 -11.79 9.82 5.72
N ALA A 113 -10.48 9.53 5.86
CA ALA A 113 -9.52 9.76 4.80
C ALA A 113 -9.47 8.64 3.76
N GLY A 114 -10.32 7.63 3.90
CA GLY A 114 -10.39 6.54 2.94
C GLY A 114 -9.52 5.34 3.25
N ALA A 115 -9.06 5.20 4.49
CA ALA A 115 -8.29 4.02 4.88
C ALA A 115 -9.17 2.77 4.75
N GLY A 116 -8.87 1.91 3.79
CA GLY A 116 -9.60 0.68 3.54
C GLY A 116 -9.36 -0.39 4.60
N ILE A 117 -8.19 -0.34 5.23
CA ILE A 117 -7.81 -1.21 6.33
C ILE A 117 -7.37 -0.32 7.48
N PRO A 118 -8.34 0.16 8.29
CA PRO A 118 -8.01 0.99 9.45
C PRO A 118 -7.25 0.17 10.48
N GLY A 119 -6.36 0.80 11.22
CA GLY A 119 -5.58 0.13 12.25
C GLY A 119 -4.21 -0.37 11.80
N HIS A 120 -3.92 -0.34 10.50
CA HIS A 120 -2.59 -0.69 10.01
C HIS A 120 -2.17 0.27 8.89
N ILE A 121 -1.33 1.24 9.24
CA ILE A 121 -0.93 2.26 8.27
C ILE A 121 -0.07 1.67 7.15
N HIS A 122 -0.19 2.27 5.97
CA HIS A 122 0.61 1.87 4.81
C HIS A 122 0.65 3.01 3.81
N PHE A 123 1.78 3.14 3.14
CA PHE A 123 1.93 4.07 2.02
C PHE A 123 1.51 3.41 0.73
N HIS A 124 0.88 4.19 -0.14
CA HIS A 124 0.64 3.82 -1.52
C HIS A 124 1.68 4.49 -2.40
N VAL A 125 2.23 3.74 -3.34
CA VAL A 125 3.12 4.24 -4.38
C VAL A 125 2.51 3.84 -5.71
N VAL A 126 1.93 4.81 -6.41
CA VAL A 126 1.19 4.55 -7.64
C VAL A 126 1.93 5.19 -8.82
N PRO A 127 2.47 4.38 -9.75
CA PRO A 127 3.10 4.94 -10.93
C PRO A 127 2.05 5.54 -11.87
N ARG A 128 2.41 6.64 -12.50
CA ARG A 128 1.53 7.38 -13.38
C ARG A 128 2.18 7.62 -14.73
N TRP A 129 1.39 7.58 -15.77
CA TRP A 129 1.82 7.87 -17.15
C TRP A 129 0.92 8.94 -17.74
N GLU A 130 1.46 9.74 -18.65
CA GLU A 130 0.64 10.68 -19.40
C GLU A 130 -0.45 9.92 -20.14
N GLY A 131 -1.68 10.42 -20.06
CA GLY A 131 -2.82 9.79 -20.69
C GLY A 131 -3.41 8.61 -19.90
N ASP A 132 -2.88 8.32 -18.73
CA ASP A 132 -3.47 7.28 -17.89
C ASP A 132 -4.77 7.79 -17.24
N HIS A 133 -5.41 6.87 -16.49
CA HIS A 133 -6.63 7.19 -15.78
C HIS A 133 -6.34 8.10 -14.58
N ASN A 134 -6.81 9.37 -14.65
CA ASN A 134 -6.57 10.33 -13.57
C ASN A 134 -7.58 10.11 -12.43
N PHE A 135 -7.14 9.45 -11.39
CA PHE A 135 -7.95 9.18 -10.20
C PHE A 135 -7.65 10.13 -9.03
N MET A 136 -6.77 11.09 -9.24
CA MET A 136 -6.41 12.10 -8.24
C MET A 136 -6.71 13.47 -8.82
N PRO A 137 -7.95 13.96 -8.68
CA PRO A 137 -8.31 15.27 -9.21
C PRO A 137 -7.62 16.42 -8.49
#